data_4a49ec07c34bd080fdc278c7ff588b29
#
_entry.id   4a49ec07c34bd080fdc278c7ff588b29
#
_cell.length_a   1.000
_cell.length_b   1.000
_cell.length_c   1.000
_cell.angle_alpha   90.00
_cell.angle_beta   90.00
_cell.angle_gamma   90.00
#
_symmetry.space_group_name_H-M   'P 1'
#
loop_
_entity.id
_entity.type
_entity.pdbx_description
1 polymer ?
#
loop_
_entity_poly.entity_id
_entity_poly.type
_entity_poly.pdbx_seq_one_letter_code
_entity_poly.pdbx_strand_id
1 'polypeptide(L)'
;MDLRFTPEFQRRTILKVSRRLLPLVVVAYLVAYIDRTNVAFAALTMNKDLGISAYMYGMGAGIFFLGYALFEVPSNIVLEKVGARLWIARIMITWGIISGLMAATTGPISFLVLRFLLGVAEAGFFPGMILYFTYWFPAQYRARVISTLFIAVPLGNALASVVSGAILEMDGVWGLHGWQWVFIIEALPAVLLAFVVLMLMTDRPAVANWLNSDEKEWLETELKGERAKIEIAGSLTLLRALTDRRVLTLALIYFTSVIASYGITFFLPQIVKGLGHSNFVTGLLTAIPYVIGVIGLIWWGHSSDRRKERRWHLIVASMVAAIGLAGTAFLTGSAWALVTMSVAAVGLYGSRPCFWPMPSLFLTGAAAAGGIALINSIGNLGGYVGPFVVGWIKQSTNSFEMGLYFLAACALLSSVITFFAARATQAK
;
A
#
# COMPACT_ATOMS: atom_id res chain seq x y z
N MET A 1 21.55 -4.52 33.47
CA MET A 1 20.29 -5.05 32.95
C MET A 1 19.37 -5.24 34.15
N ASP A 2 18.25 -4.56 34.23
CA ASP A 2 17.34 -4.63 35.37
C ASP A 2 16.68 -6.02 35.39
N LEU A 3 16.91 -6.81 36.45
CA LEU A 3 16.41 -8.17 36.61
C LEU A 3 14.88 -8.29 36.57
N ARG A 4 14.16 -7.15 36.72
CA ARG A 4 12.69 -7.07 36.62
C ARG A 4 12.19 -7.28 35.18
N PHE A 5 12.99 -6.94 34.15
CA PHE A 5 12.58 -6.94 32.75
C PHE A 5 13.15 -8.13 31.98
N THR A 6 12.77 -9.32 32.40
CA THR A 6 13.17 -10.58 31.75
C THR A 6 12.71 -10.66 30.27
N PRO A 7 13.36 -11.46 29.41
CA PRO A 7 12.91 -11.66 28.03
C PRO A 7 11.45 -12.13 27.92
N GLU A 8 10.99 -12.91 28.91
CA GLU A 8 9.59 -13.37 28.99
C GLU A 8 8.64 -12.21 29.27
N PHE A 9 8.97 -11.33 30.24
CA PHE A 9 8.22 -10.10 30.53
C PHE A 9 8.12 -9.20 29.29
N GLN A 10 9.24 -8.97 28.62
CA GLN A 10 9.29 -8.16 27.39
C GLN A 10 8.37 -8.73 26.31
N ARG A 11 8.47 -10.03 26.04
CA ARG A 11 7.63 -10.73 25.07
C ARG A 11 6.15 -10.63 25.41
N ARG A 12 5.78 -10.81 26.68
CA ARG A 12 4.39 -10.71 27.18
C ARG A 12 3.85 -9.30 27.00
N THR A 13 4.64 -8.27 27.33
CA THR A 13 4.28 -6.87 27.14
C THR A 13 4.05 -6.55 25.68
N ILE A 14 4.96 -6.94 24.80
CA ILE A 14 4.80 -6.74 23.34
C ILE A 14 3.58 -7.46 22.78
N LEU A 15 3.28 -8.67 23.22
CA LEU A 15 2.07 -9.38 22.81
C LEU A 15 0.81 -8.67 23.26
N LYS A 16 0.79 -8.09 24.46
CA LYS A 16 -0.33 -7.30 24.97
C LYS A 16 -0.55 -6.03 24.14
N VAL A 17 0.53 -5.29 23.85
CA VAL A 17 0.50 -4.11 22.98
C VAL A 17 0.02 -4.49 21.57
N SER A 18 0.57 -5.57 21.00
CA SER A 18 0.19 -6.03 19.66
C SER A 18 -1.29 -6.40 19.59
N ARG A 19 -1.82 -7.17 20.55
CA ARG A 19 -3.24 -7.56 20.60
C ARG A 19 -4.19 -6.37 20.74
N ARG A 20 -3.72 -5.28 21.37
CA ARG A 20 -4.53 -4.08 21.56
C ARG A 20 -4.52 -3.15 20.36
N LEU A 21 -3.38 -2.95 19.71
CA LEU A 21 -3.20 -1.92 18.69
C LEU A 21 -3.31 -2.46 17.26
N LEU A 22 -2.71 -3.64 16.99
CA LEU A 22 -2.62 -4.14 15.60
C LEU A 22 -3.98 -4.42 14.95
N PRO A 23 -4.98 -5.01 15.60
CA PRO A 23 -6.27 -5.25 14.93
C PRO A 23 -6.90 -3.97 14.39
N LEU A 24 -6.89 -2.90 15.21
CA LEU A 24 -7.44 -1.61 14.80
C LEU A 24 -6.68 -1.02 13.61
N VAL A 25 -5.34 -1.03 13.67
CA VAL A 25 -4.49 -0.49 12.61
C VAL A 25 -4.61 -1.31 11.31
N VAL A 26 -4.67 -2.64 11.40
CA VAL A 26 -4.84 -3.53 10.26
C VAL A 26 -6.19 -3.31 9.59
N VAL A 27 -7.27 -3.20 10.37
CA VAL A 27 -8.60 -2.92 9.83
C VAL A 27 -8.65 -1.53 9.18
N ALA A 28 -8.05 -0.50 9.81
CA ALA A 28 -7.97 0.84 9.23
C ALA A 28 -7.18 0.84 7.91
N TYR A 29 -6.10 0.07 7.83
CA TYR A 29 -5.30 -0.06 6.62
C TYR A 29 -6.02 -0.85 5.51
N LEU A 30 -6.80 -1.87 5.89
CA LEU A 30 -7.66 -2.61 4.98
C LEU A 30 -8.73 -1.70 4.37
N VAL A 31 -9.42 -0.89 5.20
CA VAL A 31 -10.42 0.08 4.73
C VAL A 31 -9.78 1.11 3.79
N ALA A 32 -8.57 1.60 4.09
CA ALA A 32 -7.84 2.49 3.20
C ALA A 32 -7.58 1.87 1.81
N TYR A 33 -7.28 0.56 1.75
CA TYR A 33 -7.09 -0.12 0.47
C TYR A 33 -8.40 -0.36 -0.30
N ILE A 34 -9.52 -0.60 0.39
CA ILE A 34 -10.84 -0.66 -0.24
C ILE A 34 -11.15 0.68 -0.91
N ASP A 35 -11.06 1.80 -0.17
CA ASP A 35 -11.30 3.15 -0.69
C ASP A 35 -10.35 3.54 -1.83
N ARG A 36 -9.10 3.11 -1.78
CA ARG A 36 -8.11 3.39 -2.82
C ARG A 36 -8.43 2.69 -4.14
N THR A 37 -9.00 1.49 -4.08
CA THR A 37 -9.21 0.63 -5.24
C THR A 37 -10.66 0.58 -5.74
N ASN A 38 -11.62 1.12 -4.98
CA ASN A 38 -13.03 1.17 -5.37
C ASN A 38 -13.27 1.83 -6.73
N VAL A 39 -12.47 2.85 -7.06
CA VAL A 39 -12.52 3.53 -8.36
C VAL A 39 -12.28 2.58 -9.54
N ALA A 40 -11.55 1.48 -9.33
CA ALA A 40 -11.32 0.48 -10.38
C ALA A 40 -12.60 -0.28 -10.74
N PHE A 41 -13.49 -0.50 -9.76
CA PHE A 41 -14.80 -1.10 -9.96
C PHE A 41 -15.81 -0.07 -10.43
N ALA A 42 -15.85 1.12 -9.84
CA ALA A 42 -16.69 2.22 -10.29
C ALA A 42 -16.50 2.50 -11.79
N ALA A 43 -15.27 2.42 -12.29
CA ALA A 43 -14.91 2.63 -13.70
C ALA A 43 -15.63 1.70 -14.68
N LEU A 44 -16.15 0.55 -14.24
CA LEU A 44 -16.87 -0.39 -15.10
C LEU A 44 -18.13 0.23 -15.71
N THR A 45 -18.76 1.15 -15.02
CA THR A 45 -19.97 1.86 -15.46
C THR A 45 -19.77 3.37 -15.51
N MET A 46 -19.11 3.97 -14.50
CA MET A 46 -18.86 5.40 -14.38
C MET A 46 -18.18 6.01 -15.62
N ASN A 47 -17.20 5.32 -16.19
CA ASN A 47 -16.46 5.85 -17.34
C ASN A 47 -17.38 6.11 -18.54
N LYS A 48 -18.33 5.22 -18.80
CA LYS A 48 -19.32 5.36 -19.87
C LYS A 48 -20.33 6.46 -19.55
N ASP A 49 -20.84 6.49 -18.32
CA ASP A 49 -21.87 7.44 -17.88
C ASP A 49 -21.37 8.88 -17.91
N LEU A 50 -20.11 9.11 -17.57
CA LEU A 50 -19.50 10.44 -17.45
C LEU A 50 -18.60 10.81 -18.64
N GLY A 51 -18.49 9.98 -19.66
CA GLY A 51 -17.61 10.22 -20.81
C GLY A 51 -16.12 10.27 -20.45
N ILE A 52 -15.71 9.51 -19.44
CA ILE A 52 -14.31 9.44 -19.00
C ILE A 52 -13.56 8.47 -19.92
N SER A 53 -12.61 8.98 -20.70
CA SER A 53 -11.77 8.18 -21.56
C SER A 53 -10.78 7.32 -20.76
N ALA A 54 -10.19 6.27 -21.38
CA ALA A 54 -9.20 5.44 -20.75
C ALA A 54 -7.96 6.24 -20.28
N TYR A 55 -7.57 7.26 -21.08
CA TYR A 55 -6.50 8.19 -20.72
C TYR A 55 -6.86 9.01 -19.46
N MET A 56 -8.04 9.63 -19.44
CA MET A 56 -8.50 10.44 -18.32
C MET A 56 -8.69 9.59 -17.05
N TYR A 57 -9.18 8.36 -17.21
CA TYR A 57 -9.28 7.42 -16.09
C TYR A 57 -7.91 7.06 -15.54
N GLY A 58 -6.94 6.70 -16.40
CA GLY A 58 -5.58 6.39 -15.98
C GLY A 58 -4.89 7.56 -15.28
N MET A 59 -5.09 8.78 -15.81
CA MET A 59 -4.63 10.02 -15.19
C MET A 59 -5.27 10.24 -13.82
N GLY A 60 -6.60 10.07 -13.70
CA GLY A 60 -7.32 10.25 -12.44
C GLY A 60 -6.98 9.19 -11.40
N ALA A 61 -6.79 7.93 -11.81
CA ALA A 61 -6.30 6.89 -10.92
C ALA A 61 -4.90 7.22 -10.38
N GLY A 62 -4.04 7.77 -11.24
CA GLY A 62 -2.67 8.14 -10.90
C GLY A 62 -2.54 9.44 -10.11
N ILE A 63 -3.32 10.50 -10.43
CA ILE A 63 -3.18 11.84 -9.83
C ILE A 63 -3.37 11.83 -8.30
N PHE A 64 -4.09 10.85 -7.78
CA PHE A 64 -4.18 10.55 -6.35
C PHE A 64 -2.78 10.46 -5.71
N PHE A 65 -1.83 9.75 -6.35
CA PHE A 65 -0.49 9.56 -5.82
C PHE A 65 0.35 10.83 -5.84
N LEU A 66 0.08 11.77 -6.75
CA LEU A 66 0.72 13.09 -6.73
C LEU A 66 0.23 13.90 -5.52
N GLY A 67 -1.08 13.96 -5.28
CA GLY A 67 -1.65 14.59 -4.08
C GLY A 67 -1.11 13.95 -2.81
N TYR A 68 -1.06 12.63 -2.77
CA TYR A 68 -0.52 11.87 -1.65
C TYR A 68 0.96 12.22 -1.39
N ALA A 69 1.83 12.17 -2.41
CA ALA A 69 3.26 12.41 -2.27
C ALA A 69 3.58 13.85 -1.84
N LEU A 70 2.85 14.84 -2.36
CA LEU A 70 3.07 16.25 -2.02
C LEU A 70 2.74 16.56 -0.55
N PHE A 71 1.74 15.90 0.01
CA PHE A 71 1.26 16.17 1.37
C PHE A 71 1.67 15.11 2.41
N GLU A 72 2.37 14.05 2.00
CA GLU A 72 2.85 12.98 2.89
C GLU A 72 3.74 13.53 4.02
N VAL A 73 4.78 14.31 3.69
CA VAL A 73 5.71 14.87 4.66
C VAL A 73 5.05 15.94 5.54
N PRO A 74 4.35 16.95 5.00
CA PRO A 74 3.62 17.92 5.83
C PRO A 74 2.64 17.27 6.80
N SER A 75 1.90 16.25 6.36
CA SER A 75 0.94 15.53 7.20
C SER A 75 1.60 14.83 8.39
N ASN A 76 2.77 14.19 8.16
CA ASN A 76 3.49 13.53 9.24
C ASN A 76 4.12 14.50 10.25
N ILE A 77 4.55 15.68 9.83
CA ILE A 77 5.03 16.74 10.73
C ILE A 77 3.89 17.18 11.66
N VAL A 78 2.69 17.33 11.12
CA VAL A 78 1.52 17.68 11.95
C VAL A 78 1.14 16.55 12.88
N LEU A 79 1.17 15.29 12.42
CA LEU A 79 0.90 14.11 13.25
C LEU A 79 1.81 14.06 14.48
N GLU A 80 3.09 14.37 14.31
CA GLU A 80 4.05 14.37 15.42
C GLU A 80 3.71 15.42 16.48
N LYS A 81 3.20 16.61 16.07
CA LYS A 81 2.81 17.71 16.95
C LYS A 81 1.46 17.51 17.63
N VAL A 82 0.47 17.01 16.88
CA VAL A 82 -0.93 16.91 17.32
C VAL A 82 -1.21 15.59 18.05
N GLY A 83 -0.43 14.55 17.75
CA GLY A 83 -0.64 13.19 18.22
C GLY A 83 -1.28 12.30 17.16
N ALA A 84 -0.93 11.02 17.21
CA ALA A 84 -1.34 10.03 16.21
C ALA A 84 -2.86 9.79 16.22
N ARG A 85 -3.46 9.68 17.41
CA ARG A 85 -4.89 9.43 17.61
C ARG A 85 -5.76 10.46 16.88
N LEU A 86 -5.54 11.74 17.17
CA LEU A 86 -6.34 12.82 16.59
C LEU A 86 -6.06 12.98 15.09
N TRP A 87 -4.79 12.92 14.70
CA TRP A 87 -4.42 13.18 13.32
C TRP A 87 -4.82 12.04 12.35
N ILE A 88 -4.65 10.78 12.76
CA ILE A 88 -5.11 9.62 11.99
C ILE A 88 -6.63 9.63 11.85
N ALA A 89 -7.37 9.89 12.92
CA ALA A 89 -8.83 10.01 12.85
C ALA A 89 -9.26 11.14 11.91
N ARG A 90 -8.60 12.30 11.96
CA ARG A 90 -8.84 13.41 11.01
C ARG A 90 -8.59 12.98 9.57
N ILE A 91 -7.46 12.31 9.31
CA ILE A 91 -7.16 11.77 7.97
C ILE A 91 -8.31 10.86 7.52
N MET A 92 -8.75 9.90 8.35
CA MET A 92 -9.82 8.96 8.03
C MET A 92 -11.16 9.64 7.75
N ILE A 93 -11.54 10.65 8.54
CA ILE A 93 -12.78 11.40 8.31
C ILE A 93 -12.70 12.18 7.00
N THR A 94 -11.58 12.90 6.77
CA THR A 94 -11.47 13.74 5.56
C THR A 94 -11.40 12.92 4.29
N TRP A 95 -10.64 11.81 4.27
CA TRP A 95 -10.64 10.96 3.08
C TRP A 95 -11.99 10.26 2.87
N GLY A 96 -12.63 9.77 3.94
CA GLY A 96 -13.94 9.13 3.84
C GLY A 96 -15.00 10.09 3.27
N ILE A 97 -15.01 11.36 3.72
CA ILE A 97 -15.90 12.38 3.14
C ILE A 97 -15.60 12.60 1.65
N ILE A 98 -14.32 12.77 1.27
CA ILE A 98 -13.95 13.02 -0.13
C ILE A 98 -14.21 11.77 -0.98
N SER A 99 -13.96 10.56 -0.45
CA SER A 99 -14.32 9.30 -1.12
C SER A 99 -15.82 9.23 -1.39
N GLY A 100 -16.65 9.56 -0.40
CA GLY A 100 -18.11 9.64 -0.58
C GLY A 100 -18.52 10.71 -1.61
N LEU A 101 -17.85 11.88 -1.63
CA LEU A 101 -18.07 12.94 -2.61
C LEU A 101 -17.72 12.54 -4.04
N MET A 102 -16.92 11.48 -4.25
CA MET A 102 -16.72 10.91 -5.59
C MET A 102 -18.03 10.49 -6.25
N ALA A 103 -19.07 10.16 -5.49
CA ALA A 103 -20.42 9.88 -6.00
C ALA A 103 -21.07 11.11 -6.71
N ALA A 104 -20.62 12.32 -6.40
CA ALA A 104 -21.07 13.56 -7.03
C ALA A 104 -20.22 13.96 -8.25
N THR A 105 -19.38 13.08 -8.77
CA THR A 105 -18.59 13.32 -9.98
C THR A 105 -19.52 13.52 -11.18
N THR A 106 -19.30 14.61 -11.93
CA THR A 106 -20.14 14.99 -13.07
C THR A 106 -19.43 14.90 -14.42
N GLY A 107 -18.12 14.58 -14.42
CA GLY A 107 -17.34 14.46 -15.64
C GLY A 107 -15.83 14.36 -15.36
N PRO A 108 -15.01 14.36 -16.41
CA PRO A 108 -13.56 14.12 -16.29
C PRO A 108 -12.83 15.10 -15.36
N ILE A 109 -13.18 16.39 -15.40
CA ILE A 109 -12.48 17.42 -14.59
C ILE A 109 -12.80 17.22 -13.09
N SER A 110 -14.08 17.06 -12.73
CA SER A 110 -14.47 16.81 -11.34
C SER A 110 -13.87 15.51 -10.82
N PHE A 111 -13.77 14.49 -11.67
CA PHE A 111 -13.07 13.24 -11.36
C PHE A 111 -11.60 13.49 -10.99
N LEU A 112 -10.84 14.21 -11.82
CA LEU A 112 -9.43 14.52 -11.55
C LEU A 112 -9.26 15.31 -10.26
N VAL A 113 -10.09 16.36 -10.04
CA VAL A 113 -10.00 17.20 -8.85
C VAL A 113 -10.27 16.38 -7.58
N LEU A 114 -11.36 15.62 -7.56
CA LEU A 114 -11.70 14.78 -6.39
C LEU A 114 -10.66 13.70 -6.14
N ARG A 115 -10.10 13.06 -7.17
CA ARG A 115 -9.00 12.09 -7.03
C ARG A 115 -7.73 12.72 -6.46
N PHE A 116 -7.36 13.94 -6.88
CA PHE A 116 -6.23 14.68 -6.31
C PHE A 116 -6.49 15.02 -4.84
N LEU A 117 -7.66 15.57 -4.51
CA LEU A 117 -8.05 15.91 -3.15
C LEU A 117 -8.12 14.68 -2.25
N LEU A 118 -8.57 13.52 -2.76
CA LEU A 118 -8.55 12.26 -2.03
C LEU A 118 -7.12 11.86 -1.67
N GLY A 119 -6.18 12.00 -2.62
CA GLY A 119 -4.76 11.77 -2.35
C GLY A 119 -4.21 12.70 -1.27
N VAL A 120 -4.53 13.99 -1.30
CA VAL A 120 -4.17 14.98 -0.27
C VAL A 120 -4.76 14.59 1.09
N ALA A 121 -6.02 14.17 1.13
CA ALA A 121 -6.72 13.82 2.36
C ALA A 121 -6.16 12.54 3.02
N GLU A 122 -5.81 11.53 2.22
CA GLU A 122 -5.22 10.27 2.70
C GLU A 122 -3.72 10.39 2.99
N ALA A 123 -3.07 11.48 2.53
CA ALA A 123 -1.65 11.70 2.69
C ALA A 123 -1.20 11.61 4.16
N GLY A 124 -0.13 10.86 4.37
CA GLY A 124 0.44 10.65 5.72
C GLY A 124 -0.20 9.51 6.51
N PHE A 125 -1.24 8.83 6.00
CA PHE A 125 -1.86 7.72 6.73
C PHE A 125 -0.89 6.55 6.95
N PHE A 126 -0.34 5.97 5.89
CA PHE A 126 0.60 4.85 6.01
C PHE A 126 1.89 5.22 6.76
N PRO A 127 2.64 6.29 6.38
CA PRO A 127 3.82 6.66 7.13
C PRO A 127 3.49 7.13 8.56
N GLY A 128 2.30 7.69 8.80
CA GLY A 128 1.80 8.00 10.14
C GLY A 128 1.61 6.75 11.00
N MET A 129 1.11 5.66 10.42
CA MET A 129 1.03 4.37 11.11
C MET A 129 2.43 3.80 11.42
N ILE A 130 3.38 3.92 10.49
CA ILE A 130 4.77 3.52 10.74
C ILE A 130 5.39 4.35 11.87
N LEU A 131 5.18 5.67 11.86
CA LEU A 131 5.63 6.57 12.93
C LEU A 131 4.97 6.21 14.27
N TYR A 132 3.66 5.92 14.28
CA TYR A 132 2.96 5.46 15.46
C TYR A 132 3.56 4.17 16.03
N PHE A 133 3.94 3.22 15.18
CA PHE A 133 4.63 2.00 15.64
C PHE A 133 5.99 2.29 16.28
N THR A 134 6.69 3.36 15.91
CA THR A 134 7.93 3.75 16.60
C THR A 134 7.70 4.24 18.02
N TYR A 135 6.48 4.61 18.36
CA TYR A 135 6.10 5.04 19.71
C TYR A 135 5.73 3.87 20.62
N TRP A 136 5.48 2.69 20.06
CA TRP A 136 4.95 1.53 20.79
C TRP A 136 5.85 0.30 20.72
N PHE A 137 6.61 0.14 19.66
CA PHE A 137 7.38 -1.06 19.41
C PHE A 137 8.89 -0.76 19.31
N PRO A 138 9.72 -1.36 20.19
CA PRO A 138 11.17 -1.35 20.00
C PRO A 138 11.59 -1.89 18.64
N ALA A 139 12.74 -1.43 18.12
CA ALA A 139 13.21 -1.69 16.75
C ALA A 139 13.23 -3.18 16.39
N GLN A 140 13.62 -4.04 17.34
CA GLN A 140 13.68 -5.50 17.17
C GLN A 140 12.32 -6.15 16.84
N TYR A 141 11.18 -5.54 17.22
CA TYR A 141 9.82 -6.05 16.97
C TYR A 141 9.13 -5.34 15.79
N ARG A 142 9.60 -4.15 15.42
CA ARG A 142 8.93 -3.23 14.49
C ARG A 142 8.77 -3.81 13.08
N ALA A 143 9.81 -4.46 12.56
CA ALA A 143 9.76 -5.08 11.24
C ALA A 143 8.63 -6.13 11.13
N ARG A 144 8.44 -6.94 12.17
CA ARG A 144 7.37 -7.96 12.22
C ARG A 144 5.99 -7.34 12.26
N VAL A 145 5.83 -6.26 13.02
CA VAL A 145 4.57 -5.51 13.12
C VAL A 145 4.21 -4.88 11.78
N ILE A 146 5.16 -4.21 11.12
CA ILE A 146 4.96 -3.60 9.80
C ILE A 146 4.60 -4.65 8.74
N SER A 147 5.24 -5.82 8.79
CA SER A 147 4.96 -6.92 7.85
C SER A 147 3.49 -7.37 7.90
N THR A 148 2.83 -7.26 9.06
CA THR A 148 1.41 -7.61 9.21
C THR A 148 0.52 -6.68 8.38
N LEU A 149 0.90 -5.41 8.19
CA LEU A 149 0.15 -4.48 7.35
C LEU A 149 0.17 -4.87 5.86
N PHE A 150 1.27 -5.47 5.39
CA PHE A 150 1.36 -5.84 3.98
C PHE A 150 0.37 -6.94 3.57
N ILE A 151 -0.09 -7.77 4.51
CA ILE A 151 -1.15 -8.76 4.25
C ILE A 151 -2.50 -8.07 4.00
N ALA A 152 -2.75 -6.92 4.64
CA ALA A 152 -3.99 -6.17 4.45
C ALA A 152 -4.14 -5.63 3.02
N VAL A 153 -3.05 -5.45 2.28
CA VAL A 153 -3.08 -4.91 0.90
C VAL A 153 -3.82 -5.86 -0.07
N PRO A 154 -3.33 -7.09 -0.34
CA PRO A 154 -4.04 -7.99 -1.24
C PRO A 154 -5.38 -8.47 -0.65
N LEU A 155 -5.49 -8.57 0.68
CA LEU A 155 -6.75 -8.93 1.33
C LEU A 155 -7.80 -7.82 1.14
N GLY A 156 -7.42 -6.55 1.30
CA GLY A 156 -8.28 -5.40 1.05
C GLY A 156 -8.74 -5.34 -0.40
N ASN A 157 -7.83 -5.56 -1.35
CA ASN A 157 -8.17 -5.61 -2.77
C ASN A 157 -9.12 -6.78 -3.10
N ALA A 158 -8.94 -7.95 -2.48
CA ALA A 158 -9.85 -9.09 -2.67
C ALA A 158 -11.25 -8.78 -2.12
N LEU A 159 -11.33 -8.21 -0.92
CA LEU A 159 -12.62 -7.81 -0.31
C LEU A 159 -13.29 -6.71 -1.12
N ALA A 160 -12.55 -5.66 -1.50
CA ALA A 160 -13.05 -4.59 -2.36
C ALA A 160 -13.64 -5.17 -3.65
N SER A 161 -12.95 -6.14 -4.27
CA SER A 161 -13.41 -6.75 -5.52
C SER A 161 -14.81 -7.36 -5.40
N VAL A 162 -15.03 -8.15 -4.34
CA VAL A 162 -16.33 -8.81 -4.12
C VAL A 162 -17.39 -7.78 -3.71
N VAL A 163 -17.07 -6.90 -2.78
CA VAL A 163 -18.00 -5.91 -2.23
C VAL A 163 -18.41 -4.89 -3.29
N SER A 164 -17.44 -4.27 -3.97
CA SER A 164 -17.72 -3.29 -5.05
C SER A 164 -18.49 -3.94 -6.20
N GLY A 165 -18.13 -5.19 -6.57
CA GLY A 165 -18.87 -5.93 -7.60
C GLY A 165 -20.33 -6.16 -7.24
N ALA A 166 -20.63 -6.48 -5.97
CA ALA A 166 -22.00 -6.63 -5.48
C ALA A 166 -22.75 -5.29 -5.42
N ILE A 167 -22.09 -4.22 -4.95
CA ILE A 167 -22.70 -2.89 -4.85
C ILE A 167 -23.05 -2.33 -6.23
N LEU A 168 -22.25 -2.61 -7.25
CA LEU A 168 -22.54 -2.17 -8.64
C LEU A 168 -23.87 -2.71 -9.19
N GLU A 169 -24.37 -3.82 -8.66
CA GLU A 169 -25.70 -4.36 -9.02
C GLU A 169 -26.86 -3.53 -8.43
N MET A 170 -26.59 -2.54 -7.57
CA MET A 170 -27.58 -1.59 -7.03
C MET A 170 -27.90 -0.45 -8.00
N ASP A 171 -27.57 -0.59 -9.28
CA ASP A 171 -27.85 0.42 -10.29
C ASP A 171 -29.35 0.74 -10.38
N GLY A 172 -29.70 2.04 -10.36
CA GLY A 172 -31.08 2.52 -10.36
C GLY A 172 -31.76 2.58 -8.98
N VAL A 173 -31.17 2.00 -7.91
CA VAL A 173 -31.73 2.13 -6.56
C VAL A 173 -31.70 3.58 -6.12
N TRP A 174 -32.86 4.11 -5.71
CA TRP A 174 -33.09 5.52 -5.34
C TRP A 174 -32.68 6.53 -6.43
N GLY A 175 -32.66 6.11 -7.69
CA GLY A 175 -32.28 6.94 -8.83
C GLY A 175 -30.76 7.20 -8.94
N LEU A 176 -29.94 6.47 -8.17
CA LEU A 176 -28.48 6.57 -8.24
C LEU A 176 -27.91 5.45 -9.11
N HIS A 177 -26.80 5.73 -9.78
CA HIS A 177 -26.04 4.73 -10.51
C HIS A 177 -25.28 3.80 -9.55
N GLY A 178 -25.03 2.55 -9.95
CA GLY A 178 -24.30 1.57 -9.16
C GLY A 178 -22.92 2.05 -8.71
N TRP A 179 -22.19 2.79 -9.58
CA TRP A 179 -20.88 3.34 -9.22
C TRP A 179 -20.95 4.44 -8.14
N GLN A 180 -22.07 5.17 -8.03
CA GLN A 180 -22.27 6.15 -6.96
C GLN A 180 -22.43 5.44 -5.61
N TRP A 181 -23.17 4.32 -5.60
CA TRP A 181 -23.31 3.47 -4.41
C TRP A 181 -21.97 2.89 -3.92
N VAL A 182 -21.06 2.52 -4.85
CA VAL A 182 -19.72 2.06 -4.47
C VAL A 182 -19.01 3.11 -3.63
N PHE A 183 -18.99 4.38 -4.09
CA PHE A 183 -18.33 5.45 -3.33
C PHE A 183 -19.04 5.78 -2.01
N ILE A 184 -20.38 5.79 -1.98
CA ILE A 184 -21.14 6.12 -0.78
C ILE A 184 -20.96 5.03 0.29
N ILE A 185 -21.14 3.76 -0.07
CA ILE A 185 -21.15 2.66 0.89
C ILE A 185 -19.72 2.39 1.40
N GLU A 186 -18.72 2.40 0.53
CA GLU A 186 -17.35 2.09 0.91
C GLU A 186 -16.64 3.22 1.66
N ALA A 187 -17.11 4.47 1.55
CA ALA A 187 -16.63 5.58 2.36
C ALA A 187 -17.09 5.51 3.82
N LEU A 188 -18.24 4.92 4.11
CA LEU A 188 -18.80 4.85 5.48
C LEU A 188 -17.88 4.15 6.49
N PRO A 189 -17.27 2.98 6.20
CA PRO A 189 -16.35 2.32 7.11
C PRO A 189 -15.18 3.21 7.55
N ALA A 190 -14.64 4.06 6.66
CA ALA A 190 -13.54 4.96 6.98
C ALA A 190 -13.98 5.98 8.04
N VAL A 191 -15.13 6.62 7.85
CA VAL A 191 -15.67 7.62 8.77
C VAL A 191 -16.04 6.97 10.11
N LEU A 192 -16.75 5.82 10.10
CA LEU A 192 -17.15 5.13 11.32
C LEU A 192 -15.93 4.63 12.13
N LEU A 193 -14.94 4.06 11.44
CA LEU A 193 -13.72 3.57 12.09
C LEU A 193 -12.87 4.71 12.66
N ALA A 194 -12.95 5.92 12.11
CA ALA A 194 -12.29 7.10 12.68
C ALA A 194 -12.77 7.40 14.12
N PHE A 195 -14.06 7.25 14.38
CA PHE A 195 -14.57 7.38 15.76
C PHE A 195 -14.06 6.26 16.66
N VAL A 196 -13.95 5.04 16.15
CA VAL A 196 -13.33 3.93 16.89
C VAL A 196 -11.86 4.21 17.18
N VAL A 197 -11.12 4.79 16.23
CA VAL A 197 -9.73 5.25 16.43
C VAL A 197 -9.68 6.29 17.54
N LEU A 198 -10.56 7.27 17.55
CA LEU A 198 -10.63 8.29 18.61
C LEU A 198 -10.91 7.68 20.01
N MET A 199 -11.68 6.60 20.08
CA MET A 199 -12.02 5.94 21.34
C MET A 199 -10.94 4.97 21.83
N LEU A 200 -10.34 4.19 20.93
CA LEU A 200 -9.49 3.05 21.31
C LEU A 200 -7.99 3.30 21.16
N MET A 201 -7.59 4.22 20.27
CA MET A 201 -6.18 4.49 20.02
C MET A 201 -5.57 5.32 21.14
N THR A 202 -4.37 4.95 21.56
CA THR A 202 -3.62 5.66 22.61
C THR A 202 -2.32 6.18 21.99
N ASP A 203 -1.97 7.45 22.23
CA ASP A 203 -0.82 8.08 21.56
C ASP A 203 0.53 7.52 22.02
N ARG A 204 0.70 7.27 23.31
CA ARG A 204 1.98 6.90 23.92
C ARG A 204 1.77 5.89 25.07
N PRO A 205 2.78 5.04 25.36
CA PRO A 205 2.75 4.13 26.51
C PRO A 205 2.46 4.83 27.84
N ALA A 206 3.02 6.02 28.08
CA ALA A 206 2.85 6.79 29.32
C ALA A 206 1.39 7.01 29.70
N VAL A 207 0.52 7.30 28.72
CA VAL A 207 -0.90 7.60 28.92
C VAL A 207 -1.80 6.37 28.77
N ALA A 208 -1.25 5.18 28.59
CA ALA A 208 -2.00 3.95 28.39
C ALA A 208 -2.52 3.38 29.70
N ASN A 209 -3.81 3.51 30.01
CA ASN A 209 -4.41 2.99 31.25
C ASN A 209 -4.46 1.45 31.34
N TRP A 210 -4.25 0.76 30.21
CA TRP A 210 -4.27 -0.69 30.11
C TRP A 210 -2.89 -1.36 30.30
N LEU A 211 -1.80 -0.57 30.44
CA LEU A 211 -0.48 -1.03 30.84
C LEU A 211 -0.26 -0.82 32.32
N ASN A 212 0.42 -1.76 32.99
CA ASN A 212 0.88 -1.57 34.37
C ASN A 212 2.14 -0.69 34.42
N SER A 213 2.56 -0.30 35.63
CA SER A 213 3.70 0.61 35.83
C SER A 213 5.02 0.05 35.25
N ASP A 214 5.30 -1.23 35.49
CA ASP A 214 6.53 -1.85 35.02
C ASP A 214 6.58 -1.99 33.49
N GLU A 215 5.43 -2.32 32.88
CA GLU A 215 5.28 -2.38 31.40
C GLU A 215 5.52 -1.01 30.75
N LYS A 216 5.01 0.07 31.39
CA LYS A 216 5.25 1.45 30.92
C LYS A 216 6.69 1.85 31.08
N GLU A 217 7.28 1.62 32.28
CA GLU A 217 8.68 1.96 32.57
C GLU A 217 9.64 1.29 31.61
N TRP A 218 9.45 0.00 31.35
CA TRP A 218 10.27 -0.72 30.39
C TRP A 218 10.14 -0.18 28.96
N LEU A 219 8.91 -0.02 28.45
CA LEU A 219 8.68 0.48 27.10
C LEU A 219 9.26 1.89 26.91
N GLU A 220 9.03 2.79 27.86
CA GLU A 220 9.54 4.17 27.78
C GLU A 220 11.08 4.20 27.82
N THR A 221 11.69 3.41 28.68
CA THR A 221 13.15 3.35 28.80
C THR A 221 13.79 2.85 27.49
N GLU A 222 13.24 1.77 26.94
CA GLU A 222 13.74 1.18 25.68
C GLU A 222 13.57 2.16 24.50
N LEU A 223 12.39 2.76 24.37
CA LEU A 223 12.09 3.70 23.29
C LEU A 223 12.85 5.03 23.41
N LYS A 224 13.07 5.55 24.63
CA LYS A 224 13.90 6.72 24.88
C LYS A 224 15.36 6.45 24.53
N GLY A 225 15.88 5.30 24.91
CA GLY A 225 17.25 4.86 24.54
C GLY A 225 17.46 4.77 23.02
N GLU A 226 16.49 4.27 22.28
CA GLU A 226 16.53 4.24 20.81
C GLU A 226 16.55 5.66 20.20
N ARG A 227 15.67 6.55 20.70
CA ARG A 227 15.60 7.93 20.20
C ARG A 227 16.90 8.70 20.44
N ALA A 228 17.47 8.60 21.64
CA ALA A 228 18.75 9.25 21.94
C ALA A 228 19.86 8.80 20.97
N LYS A 229 19.91 7.51 20.59
CA LYS A 229 20.86 7.02 19.60
C LYS A 229 20.64 7.64 18.20
N ILE A 230 19.38 7.85 17.81
CA ILE A 230 19.02 8.47 16.52
C ILE A 230 19.41 9.95 16.51
N GLU A 231 19.15 10.69 17.58
CA GLU A 231 19.48 12.11 17.73
C GLU A 231 21.01 12.36 17.67
N ILE A 232 21.79 11.52 18.33
CA ILE A 232 23.27 11.58 18.31
C ILE A 232 23.82 11.35 16.89
N ALA A 233 23.15 10.51 16.07
CA ALA A 233 23.57 10.23 14.70
C ALA A 233 23.43 11.43 13.71
N GLY A 234 22.59 12.42 14.02
CA GLY A 234 22.53 13.75 13.45
C GLY A 234 22.07 13.89 11.99
N SER A 235 21.79 15.11 11.56
CA SER A 235 21.27 15.50 10.24
C SER A 235 22.21 15.19 9.05
N LEU A 236 23.52 15.20 9.26
CA LEU A 236 24.52 14.85 8.25
C LEU A 236 24.41 13.42 7.74
N THR A 237 24.02 12.52 8.61
CA THR A 237 23.77 11.10 8.26
C THR A 237 22.52 10.95 7.39
N LEU A 238 21.50 11.78 7.61
CA LEU A 238 20.29 11.81 6.81
C LEU A 238 20.60 12.26 5.36
N LEU A 239 21.29 13.38 5.19
CA LEU A 239 21.63 13.89 3.85
C LEU A 239 22.49 12.90 3.06
N ARG A 240 23.44 12.24 3.71
CA ARG A 240 24.24 11.17 3.10
C ARG A 240 23.38 9.98 2.68
N ALA A 241 22.39 9.60 3.50
CA ALA A 241 21.46 8.52 3.15
C ALA A 241 20.61 8.86 1.91
N LEU A 242 20.18 10.13 1.78
CA LEU A 242 19.38 10.59 0.62
C LEU A 242 20.18 10.57 -0.70
N THR A 243 21.51 10.67 -0.63
CA THR A 243 22.39 10.63 -1.80
C THR A 243 23.10 9.28 -1.99
N ASP A 244 22.90 8.31 -1.11
CA ASP A 244 23.52 6.99 -1.20
C ASP A 244 22.98 6.23 -2.43
N ARG A 245 23.89 5.80 -3.30
CA ARG A 245 23.56 5.06 -4.53
C ARG A 245 22.72 3.81 -4.25
N ARG A 246 22.89 3.16 -3.10
CA ARG A 246 22.13 1.96 -2.70
C ARG A 246 20.69 2.34 -2.40
N VAL A 247 20.46 3.45 -1.71
CA VAL A 247 19.12 3.99 -1.44
C VAL A 247 18.41 4.34 -2.73
N LEU A 248 19.07 5.07 -3.63
CA LEU A 248 18.52 5.44 -4.94
C LEU A 248 18.23 4.20 -5.81
N THR A 249 19.10 3.19 -5.76
CA THR A 249 18.85 1.91 -6.47
C THR A 249 17.63 1.19 -5.91
N LEU A 250 17.49 1.10 -4.58
CA LEU A 250 16.28 0.52 -3.97
C LEU A 250 15.03 1.35 -4.29
N ALA A 251 15.14 2.68 -4.33
CA ALA A 251 14.03 3.53 -4.74
C ALA A 251 13.58 3.22 -6.19
N LEU A 252 14.51 3.01 -7.09
CA LEU A 252 14.22 2.66 -8.49
C LEU A 252 13.62 1.25 -8.62
N ILE A 253 14.12 0.26 -7.87
CA ILE A 253 13.53 -1.09 -7.79
C ILE A 253 12.08 -0.99 -7.31
N TYR A 254 11.84 -0.23 -6.23
CA TYR A 254 10.50 -0.06 -5.67
C TYR A 254 9.59 0.69 -6.63
N PHE A 255 10.05 1.76 -7.27
CA PHE A 255 9.33 2.53 -8.26
C PHE A 255 8.82 1.66 -9.42
N THR A 256 9.70 0.86 -10.03
CA THR A 256 9.33 -0.02 -11.15
C THR A 256 8.37 -1.13 -10.71
N SER A 257 8.53 -1.67 -9.50
CA SER A 257 7.61 -2.63 -8.92
C SER A 257 6.23 -2.01 -8.62
N VAL A 258 6.18 -0.75 -8.17
CA VAL A 258 4.93 -0.02 -7.89
C VAL A 258 4.20 0.33 -9.18
N ILE A 259 4.90 0.71 -10.26
CA ILE A 259 4.32 0.89 -11.60
C ILE A 259 3.54 -0.37 -12.01
N ALA A 260 4.18 -1.53 -11.94
CA ALA A 260 3.56 -2.80 -12.29
C ALA A 260 2.33 -3.11 -11.40
N SER A 261 2.46 -2.92 -10.08
CA SER A 261 1.40 -3.24 -9.13
C SER A 261 0.16 -2.36 -9.31
N TYR A 262 0.29 -1.03 -9.32
CA TYR A 262 -0.87 -0.13 -9.44
C TYR A 262 -1.38 -0.04 -10.86
N GLY A 263 -0.49 -0.16 -11.86
CA GLY A 263 -0.92 -0.24 -13.26
C GLY A 263 -1.93 -1.35 -13.49
N ILE A 264 -1.65 -2.55 -12.96
CA ILE A 264 -2.60 -3.66 -13.08
C ILE A 264 -3.81 -3.51 -12.14
N THR A 265 -3.62 -3.09 -10.90
CA THR A 265 -4.70 -3.01 -9.90
C THR A 265 -5.85 -2.14 -10.39
N PHE A 266 -5.57 -1.00 -11.01
CA PHE A 266 -6.63 -0.09 -11.47
C PHE A 266 -7.34 -0.54 -12.76
N PHE A 267 -6.73 -1.40 -13.55
CA PHE A 267 -7.35 -1.88 -14.79
C PHE A 267 -7.82 -3.34 -14.74
N LEU A 268 -7.44 -4.09 -13.70
CA LEU A 268 -7.81 -5.51 -13.58
C LEU A 268 -9.33 -5.77 -13.67
N PRO A 269 -10.21 -5.01 -12.97
CA PRO A 269 -11.65 -5.23 -13.11
C PRO A 269 -12.14 -5.02 -14.53
N GLN A 270 -11.60 -4.04 -15.28
CA GLN A 270 -11.98 -3.78 -16.67
C GLN A 270 -11.52 -4.90 -17.60
N ILE A 271 -10.32 -5.46 -17.38
CA ILE A 271 -9.79 -6.61 -18.13
C ILE A 271 -10.68 -7.83 -17.90
N VAL A 272 -11.04 -8.11 -16.65
CA VAL A 272 -11.94 -9.23 -16.28
C VAL A 272 -13.35 -9.00 -16.81
N LYS A 273 -13.87 -7.77 -16.76
CA LYS A 273 -15.18 -7.40 -17.33
C LYS A 273 -15.26 -7.67 -18.82
N GLY A 274 -14.13 -7.54 -19.53
CA GLY A 274 -14.01 -7.88 -20.95
C GLY A 274 -14.35 -9.33 -21.31
N LEU A 275 -14.41 -10.24 -20.31
CA LEU A 275 -14.88 -11.62 -20.48
C LEU A 275 -16.41 -11.74 -20.58
N GLY A 276 -17.15 -10.64 -20.44
CA GLY A 276 -18.61 -10.61 -20.65
C GLY A 276 -19.48 -10.98 -19.45
N HIS A 277 -18.91 -11.04 -18.24
CA HIS A 277 -19.64 -11.40 -17.02
C HIS A 277 -20.41 -10.18 -16.40
N SER A 278 -21.37 -10.46 -15.48
CA SER A 278 -22.01 -9.43 -14.65
C SER A 278 -20.99 -8.71 -13.76
N ASN A 279 -21.35 -7.58 -13.15
CA ASN A 279 -20.43 -6.85 -12.28
C ASN A 279 -20.06 -7.68 -11.04
N PHE A 280 -21.03 -8.37 -10.44
CA PHE A 280 -20.79 -9.24 -9.30
C PHE A 280 -19.82 -10.40 -9.63
N VAL A 281 -20.05 -11.10 -10.74
CA VAL A 281 -19.15 -12.18 -11.18
C VAL A 281 -17.77 -11.63 -11.52
N THR A 282 -17.68 -10.45 -12.15
CA THR A 282 -16.41 -9.74 -12.40
C THR A 282 -15.67 -9.47 -11.08
N GLY A 283 -16.38 -9.05 -10.03
CA GLY A 283 -15.83 -8.86 -8.70
C GLY A 283 -15.26 -10.16 -8.10
N LEU A 284 -16.02 -11.25 -8.15
CA LEU A 284 -15.57 -12.57 -7.68
C LEU A 284 -14.31 -13.06 -8.43
N LEU A 285 -14.31 -12.95 -9.75
CA LEU A 285 -13.17 -13.38 -10.57
C LEU A 285 -11.93 -12.50 -10.32
N THR A 286 -12.14 -11.18 -10.13
CA THR A 286 -11.05 -10.23 -9.82
C THR A 286 -10.45 -10.50 -8.43
N ALA A 287 -11.21 -11.03 -7.48
CA ALA A 287 -10.70 -11.39 -6.15
C ALA A 287 -9.70 -12.56 -6.19
N ILE A 288 -9.82 -13.48 -7.15
CA ILE A 288 -9.00 -14.70 -7.23
C ILE A 288 -7.50 -14.38 -7.25
N PRO A 289 -6.96 -13.56 -8.18
CA PRO A 289 -5.55 -13.18 -8.17
C PRO A 289 -5.08 -12.59 -6.86
N TYR A 290 -5.91 -11.78 -6.18
CA TYR A 290 -5.54 -11.16 -4.91
C TYR A 290 -5.45 -12.18 -3.77
N VAL A 291 -6.40 -13.13 -3.68
CA VAL A 291 -6.35 -14.22 -2.70
C VAL A 291 -5.12 -15.10 -2.91
N ILE A 292 -4.80 -15.44 -4.16
CA ILE A 292 -3.60 -16.20 -4.50
C ILE A 292 -2.35 -15.36 -4.18
N GLY A 293 -2.41 -14.05 -4.37
CA GLY A 293 -1.37 -13.10 -3.99
C GLY A 293 -1.09 -13.08 -2.48
N VAL A 294 -2.13 -13.22 -1.61
CA VAL A 294 -1.94 -13.38 -0.14
C VAL A 294 -1.13 -14.64 0.16
N ILE A 295 -1.49 -15.76 -0.46
CA ILE A 295 -0.78 -17.04 -0.28
C ILE A 295 0.68 -16.89 -0.74
N GLY A 296 0.87 -16.26 -1.91
CA GLY A 296 2.21 -15.96 -2.45
C GLY A 296 3.05 -15.10 -1.52
N LEU A 297 2.49 -14.03 -0.96
CA LEU A 297 3.15 -13.14 -0.02
C LEU A 297 3.64 -13.90 1.22
N ILE A 298 2.78 -14.71 1.82
CA ILE A 298 3.10 -15.47 3.05
C ILE A 298 4.18 -16.52 2.76
N TRP A 299 3.98 -17.32 1.71
CA TRP A 299 4.91 -18.38 1.34
C TRP A 299 6.29 -17.84 0.97
N TRP A 300 6.33 -16.78 0.14
CA TRP A 300 7.57 -16.15 -0.31
C TRP A 300 8.34 -15.50 0.82
N GLY A 301 7.63 -14.78 1.70
CA GLY A 301 8.20 -14.18 2.90
C GLY A 301 8.80 -15.23 3.83
N HIS A 302 8.04 -16.30 4.11
CA HIS A 302 8.54 -17.41 4.95
C HIS A 302 9.77 -18.10 4.34
N SER A 303 9.77 -18.36 3.04
CA SER A 303 10.90 -18.96 2.33
C SER A 303 12.15 -18.08 2.41
N SER A 304 12.00 -16.76 2.19
CA SER A 304 13.08 -15.79 2.27
C SER A 304 13.64 -15.67 3.70
N ASP A 305 12.77 -15.66 4.71
CA ASP A 305 13.17 -15.61 6.13
C ASP A 305 13.92 -16.86 6.56
N ARG A 306 13.42 -18.04 6.20
CA ARG A 306 14.04 -19.33 6.54
C ARG A 306 15.42 -19.49 5.93
N ARG A 307 15.61 -19.02 4.68
CA ARG A 307 16.89 -19.11 3.97
C ARG A 307 17.81 -17.93 4.26
N LYS A 308 17.34 -16.92 5.02
CA LYS A 308 18.03 -15.65 5.29
C LYS A 308 18.54 -14.98 4.00
N GLU A 309 17.79 -15.13 2.92
CA GLU A 309 18.17 -14.68 1.60
C GLU A 309 17.03 -13.79 1.03
N ARG A 310 17.33 -12.55 0.68
CA ARG A 310 16.37 -11.54 0.21
C ARG A 310 16.49 -11.26 -1.27
N ARG A 311 17.71 -11.23 -1.77
CA ARG A 311 18.03 -10.78 -3.12
C ARG A 311 17.45 -11.69 -4.19
N TRP A 312 17.80 -12.98 -4.15
CA TRP A 312 17.32 -13.95 -5.14
C TRP A 312 15.81 -14.16 -5.06
N HIS A 313 15.25 -14.11 -3.86
CA HIS A 313 13.80 -14.15 -3.70
C HIS A 313 13.13 -12.95 -4.35
N LEU A 314 13.69 -11.72 -4.23
CA LEU A 314 13.17 -10.52 -4.90
C LEU A 314 13.31 -10.62 -6.41
N ILE A 315 14.47 -11.08 -6.93
CA ILE A 315 14.71 -11.26 -8.37
C ILE A 315 13.67 -12.23 -8.96
N VAL A 316 13.55 -13.42 -8.35
CA VAL A 316 12.63 -14.45 -8.85
C VAL A 316 11.16 -14.00 -8.71
N ALA A 317 10.77 -13.35 -7.62
CA ALA A 317 9.43 -12.80 -7.47
C ALA A 317 9.10 -11.78 -8.57
N SER A 318 10.02 -10.86 -8.86
CA SER A 318 9.84 -9.87 -9.93
C SER A 318 9.80 -10.52 -11.32
N MET A 319 10.56 -11.58 -11.57
CA MET A 319 10.47 -12.36 -12.80
C MET A 319 9.14 -13.08 -12.95
N VAL A 320 8.66 -13.72 -11.86
CA VAL A 320 7.34 -14.38 -11.85
C VAL A 320 6.24 -13.35 -12.14
N ALA A 321 6.33 -12.13 -11.57
CA ALA A 321 5.41 -11.04 -11.87
C ALA A 321 5.46 -10.66 -13.36
N ALA A 322 6.65 -10.50 -13.92
CA ALA A 322 6.84 -10.16 -15.35
C ALA A 322 6.27 -11.23 -16.29
N ILE A 323 6.56 -12.51 -16.02
CA ILE A 323 6.04 -13.64 -16.81
C ILE A 323 4.51 -13.70 -16.71
N GLY A 324 3.94 -13.53 -15.49
CA GLY A 324 2.51 -13.52 -15.28
C GLY A 324 1.81 -12.38 -16.03
N LEU A 325 2.35 -11.16 -15.98
CA LEU A 325 1.81 -10.00 -16.71
C LEU A 325 1.92 -10.16 -18.22
N ALA A 326 3.06 -10.65 -18.73
CA ALA A 326 3.24 -10.92 -20.16
C ALA A 326 2.30 -12.04 -20.63
N GLY A 327 2.14 -13.10 -19.84
CA GLY A 327 1.17 -14.16 -20.11
C GLY A 327 -0.28 -13.65 -20.13
N THR A 328 -0.62 -12.70 -19.25
CA THR A 328 -1.94 -12.06 -19.26
C THR A 328 -2.14 -11.21 -20.50
N ALA A 329 -1.10 -10.49 -20.96
CA ALA A 329 -1.16 -9.74 -22.20
C ALA A 329 -1.43 -10.67 -23.40
N PHE A 330 -0.69 -11.79 -23.49
CA PHE A 330 -0.83 -12.77 -24.56
C PHE A 330 -2.19 -13.48 -24.56
N LEU A 331 -2.79 -13.70 -23.38
CA LEU A 331 -4.05 -14.42 -23.20
C LEU A 331 -5.24 -13.47 -22.97
N THR A 332 -5.08 -12.18 -23.24
CA THR A 332 -6.16 -11.17 -23.09
C THR A 332 -7.41 -11.62 -23.85
N GLY A 333 -8.57 -11.53 -23.18
CA GLY A 333 -9.86 -12.01 -23.74
C GLY A 333 -10.14 -13.50 -23.51
N SER A 334 -9.22 -14.25 -22.91
CA SER A 334 -9.39 -15.65 -22.53
C SER A 334 -9.49 -15.80 -21.01
N ALA A 335 -10.24 -16.79 -20.53
CA ALA A 335 -10.30 -17.15 -19.11
C ALA A 335 -8.92 -17.53 -18.52
N TRP A 336 -7.98 -18.01 -19.36
CA TRP A 336 -6.61 -18.31 -18.96
C TRP A 336 -5.83 -17.06 -18.51
N ALA A 337 -6.27 -15.85 -18.89
CA ALA A 337 -5.71 -14.60 -18.39
C ALA A 337 -5.81 -14.51 -16.86
N LEU A 338 -6.85 -15.08 -16.22
CA LEU A 338 -6.96 -15.11 -14.77
C LEU A 338 -5.88 -15.97 -14.10
N VAL A 339 -5.48 -17.07 -14.75
CA VAL A 339 -4.40 -17.94 -14.25
C VAL A 339 -3.07 -17.19 -14.28
N THR A 340 -2.74 -16.58 -15.42
CA THR A 340 -1.50 -15.81 -15.56
C THR A 340 -1.50 -14.55 -14.69
N MET A 341 -2.64 -13.92 -14.49
CA MET A 341 -2.81 -12.82 -13.54
C MET A 341 -2.57 -13.27 -12.10
N SER A 342 -3.03 -14.48 -11.74
CA SER A 342 -2.75 -15.05 -10.41
C SER A 342 -1.26 -15.32 -10.22
N VAL A 343 -0.56 -15.78 -11.24
CA VAL A 343 0.91 -15.92 -11.25
C VAL A 343 1.57 -14.54 -11.07
N ALA A 344 1.09 -13.52 -11.78
CA ALA A 344 1.59 -12.15 -11.62
C ALA A 344 1.41 -11.65 -10.18
N ALA A 345 0.24 -11.90 -9.58
CA ALA A 345 -0.06 -11.49 -8.19
C ALA A 345 0.88 -12.17 -7.18
N VAL A 346 1.19 -13.47 -7.35
CA VAL A 346 2.20 -14.16 -6.52
C VAL A 346 3.53 -13.42 -6.55
N GLY A 347 4.00 -13.03 -7.72
CA GLY A 347 5.27 -12.30 -7.87
C GLY A 347 5.22 -10.90 -7.30
N LEU A 348 4.17 -10.12 -7.63
CA LEU A 348 4.00 -8.72 -7.18
C LEU A 348 3.90 -8.63 -5.66
N TYR A 349 3.10 -9.47 -5.02
CA TYR A 349 2.93 -9.46 -3.56
C TYR A 349 4.08 -10.19 -2.85
N GLY A 350 4.62 -11.27 -3.42
CA GLY A 350 5.77 -11.99 -2.88
C GLY A 350 7.06 -11.18 -2.85
N SER A 351 7.21 -10.17 -3.72
CA SER A 351 8.36 -9.26 -3.71
C SER A 351 8.43 -8.37 -2.45
N ARG A 352 7.30 -8.03 -1.84
CA ARG A 352 7.21 -7.05 -0.73
C ARG A 352 7.97 -7.47 0.54
N PRO A 353 7.76 -8.69 1.10
CA PRO A 353 8.48 -9.13 2.29
C PRO A 353 9.99 -9.32 2.05
N CYS A 354 10.40 -9.51 0.79
CA CYS A 354 11.82 -9.60 0.44
C CYS A 354 12.47 -8.21 0.32
N PHE A 355 11.74 -7.23 -0.21
CA PHE A 355 12.25 -5.89 -0.48
C PHE A 355 12.43 -5.05 0.79
N TRP A 356 11.37 -4.93 1.61
CA TRP A 356 11.36 -3.97 2.73
C TRP A 356 12.40 -4.19 3.83
N PRO A 357 12.91 -5.41 4.10
CA PRO A 357 14.05 -5.59 4.99
C PRO A 357 15.39 -5.13 4.41
N MET A 358 15.53 -4.98 3.07
CA MET A 358 16.82 -4.67 2.44
C MET A 358 17.43 -3.32 2.85
N PRO A 359 16.69 -2.21 2.96
CA PRO A 359 17.24 -0.95 3.45
C PRO A 359 17.90 -1.08 4.83
N SER A 360 17.30 -1.86 5.72
CA SER A 360 17.80 -2.07 7.09
C SER A 360 19.07 -2.92 7.18
N LEU A 361 19.51 -3.53 6.08
CA LEU A 361 20.79 -4.28 6.05
C LEU A 361 22.00 -3.34 6.09
N PHE A 362 21.85 -2.10 5.68
CA PHE A 362 22.97 -1.13 5.58
C PHE A 362 22.63 0.25 6.13
N LEU A 363 21.37 0.55 6.40
CA LEU A 363 20.93 1.80 7.03
C LEU A 363 20.55 1.55 8.49
N THR A 364 21.01 2.41 9.37
CA THR A 364 20.70 2.38 10.81
C THR A 364 20.28 3.76 11.31
N GLY A 365 19.56 3.83 12.42
CA GLY A 365 19.18 5.07 13.06
C GLY A 365 18.40 6.05 12.15
N ALA A 366 18.79 7.31 12.16
CA ALA A 366 18.17 8.38 11.36
C ALA A 366 18.31 8.16 9.84
N ALA A 367 19.44 7.57 9.40
CA ALA A 367 19.68 7.23 8.00
C ALA A 367 18.68 6.19 7.49
N ALA A 368 18.30 5.20 8.32
CA ALA A 368 17.29 4.21 7.96
C ALA A 368 15.90 4.87 7.78
N ALA A 369 15.50 5.74 8.72
CA ALA A 369 14.23 6.43 8.64
C ALA A 369 14.12 7.29 7.36
N GLY A 370 15.14 8.12 7.08
CA GLY A 370 15.16 8.98 5.90
C GLY A 370 15.30 8.22 4.59
N GLY A 371 16.15 7.19 4.55
CA GLY A 371 16.31 6.34 3.37
C GLY A 371 15.05 5.57 3.01
N ILE A 372 14.37 4.98 4.00
CA ILE A 372 13.09 4.28 3.82
C ILE A 372 12.00 5.26 3.34
N ALA A 373 11.93 6.47 3.92
CA ALA A 373 11.00 7.50 3.50
C ALA A 373 11.23 7.90 2.04
N LEU A 374 12.49 8.15 1.63
CA LEU A 374 12.83 8.47 0.25
C LEU A 374 12.45 7.34 -0.72
N ILE A 375 12.77 6.09 -0.37
CA ILE A 375 12.39 4.91 -1.17
C ILE A 375 10.87 4.86 -1.35
N ASN A 376 10.12 5.07 -0.27
CA ASN A 376 8.65 5.06 -0.31
C ASN A 376 8.09 6.20 -1.18
N SER A 377 8.59 7.43 -0.99
CA SER A 377 8.11 8.60 -1.74
C SER A 377 8.39 8.47 -3.24
N ILE A 378 9.62 8.10 -3.64
CA ILE A 378 9.95 7.87 -5.05
C ILE A 378 9.13 6.69 -5.59
N GLY A 379 9.01 5.61 -4.82
CA GLY A 379 8.23 4.45 -5.22
C GLY A 379 6.76 4.78 -5.46
N ASN A 380 6.14 5.57 -4.61
CA ASN A 380 4.74 5.98 -4.74
C ASN A 380 4.45 6.78 -6.01
N LEU A 381 5.44 7.50 -6.57
CA LEU A 381 5.30 8.13 -7.89
C LEU A 381 5.07 7.10 -9.02
N GLY A 382 5.51 5.86 -8.83
CA GLY A 382 5.14 4.74 -9.73
C GLY A 382 3.64 4.48 -9.79
N GLY A 383 2.92 4.79 -8.69
CA GLY A 383 1.45 4.73 -8.63
C GLY A 383 0.77 5.74 -9.55
N TYR A 384 1.44 6.85 -9.89
CA TYR A 384 0.99 7.77 -10.94
C TYR A 384 1.33 7.23 -12.34
N VAL A 385 2.59 6.86 -12.55
CA VAL A 385 3.10 6.47 -13.87
C VAL A 385 2.40 5.22 -14.41
N GLY A 386 2.18 4.20 -13.57
CA GLY A 386 1.58 2.94 -13.99
C GLY A 386 0.20 3.12 -14.65
N PRO A 387 -0.80 3.59 -13.91
CA PRO A 387 -2.15 3.81 -14.44
C PRO A 387 -2.20 4.81 -15.59
N PHE A 388 -1.41 5.88 -15.51
CA PHE A 388 -1.33 6.90 -16.56
C PHE A 388 -0.89 6.31 -17.89
N VAL A 389 0.23 5.56 -17.90
CA VAL A 389 0.78 4.97 -19.12
C VAL A 389 -0.13 3.88 -19.66
N VAL A 390 -0.67 3.01 -18.81
CA VAL A 390 -1.64 1.98 -19.24
C VAL A 390 -2.90 2.63 -19.84
N GLY A 391 -3.44 3.69 -19.22
CA GLY A 391 -4.59 4.41 -19.73
C GLY A 391 -4.31 5.08 -21.09
N TRP A 392 -3.13 5.69 -21.24
CA TRP A 392 -2.69 6.29 -22.50
C TRP A 392 -2.53 5.23 -23.61
N ILE A 393 -1.89 4.11 -23.32
CA ILE A 393 -1.74 3.00 -24.28
C ILE A 393 -3.12 2.44 -24.66
N LYS A 394 -4.01 2.21 -23.68
CA LYS A 394 -5.38 1.74 -23.93
C LYS A 394 -6.15 2.68 -24.83
N GLN A 395 -6.04 4.00 -24.61
CA GLN A 395 -6.67 5.01 -25.45
C GLN A 395 -6.16 5.00 -26.89
N SER A 396 -4.84 4.78 -27.06
CA SER A 396 -4.18 4.83 -28.37
C SER A 396 -4.35 3.55 -29.17
N THR A 397 -4.43 2.38 -28.52
CA THR A 397 -4.43 1.05 -29.17
C THR A 397 -5.78 0.34 -29.10
N ASN A 398 -6.73 0.85 -28.31
CA ASN A 398 -7.97 0.16 -27.96
C ASN A 398 -7.80 -1.20 -27.29
N SER A 399 -6.60 -1.55 -26.84
CA SER A 399 -6.26 -2.82 -26.20
C SER A 399 -5.50 -2.61 -24.88
N PHE A 400 -5.69 -3.53 -23.91
CA PHE A 400 -4.87 -3.57 -22.70
C PHE A 400 -3.52 -4.30 -22.92
N GLU A 401 -3.36 -5.01 -24.01
CA GLU A 401 -2.26 -5.90 -24.27
C GLU A 401 -0.88 -5.21 -24.16
N MET A 402 -0.70 -4.10 -24.89
CA MET A 402 0.56 -3.34 -24.85
C MET A 402 0.78 -2.69 -23.48
N GLY A 403 -0.29 -2.29 -22.78
CA GLY A 403 -0.21 -1.80 -21.40
C GLY A 403 0.30 -2.88 -20.44
N LEU A 404 -0.17 -4.11 -20.58
CA LEU A 404 0.28 -5.25 -19.78
C LEU A 404 1.75 -5.62 -20.08
N TYR A 405 2.18 -5.56 -21.36
CA TYR A 405 3.60 -5.73 -21.71
C TYR A 405 4.48 -4.63 -21.10
N PHE A 406 4.02 -3.39 -21.09
CA PHE A 406 4.71 -2.30 -20.40
C PHE A 406 4.88 -2.61 -18.90
N LEU A 407 3.82 -3.06 -18.22
CA LEU A 407 3.89 -3.44 -16.80
C LEU A 407 4.82 -4.64 -16.57
N ALA A 408 4.80 -5.62 -17.48
CA ALA A 408 5.72 -6.76 -17.45
C ALA A 408 7.18 -6.31 -17.61
N ALA A 409 7.46 -5.38 -18.52
CA ALA A 409 8.78 -4.79 -18.69
C ALA A 409 9.25 -4.05 -17.43
N CYS A 410 8.37 -3.31 -16.75
CA CYS A 410 8.69 -2.66 -15.48
C CYS A 410 9.00 -3.67 -14.35
N ALA A 411 8.25 -4.75 -14.25
CA ALA A 411 8.53 -5.84 -13.31
C ALA A 411 9.86 -6.55 -13.62
N LEU A 412 10.14 -6.81 -14.90
CA LEU A 412 11.42 -7.36 -15.33
C LEU A 412 12.58 -6.42 -15.03
N LEU A 413 12.39 -5.11 -15.26
CA LEU A 413 13.39 -4.08 -14.95
C LEU A 413 13.72 -4.06 -13.46
N SER A 414 12.71 -4.20 -12.59
CA SER A 414 12.92 -4.36 -11.13
C SER A 414 13.83 -5.56 -10.84
N SER A 415 13.60 -6.71 -11.49
CA SER A 415 14.45 -7.91 -11.36
C SER A 415 15.89 -7.66 -11.83
N VAL A 416 16.05 -7.05 -12.99
CA VAL A 416 17.36 -6.75 -13.61
C VAL A 416 18.16 -5.78 -12.73
N ILE A 417 17.54 -4.69 -12.27
CA ILE A 417 18.20 -3.73 -11.37
C ILE A 417 18.63 -4.43 -10.09
N THR A 418 17.78 -5.27 -9.48
CA THR A 418 18.11 -6.05 -8.29
C THR A 418 19.30 -6.99 -8.53
N PHE A 419 19.39 -7.59 -9.70
CA PHE A 419 20.49 -8.48 -10.08
C PHE A 419 21.83 -7.74 -10.15
N PHE A 420 21.87 -6.54 -10.72
CA PHE A 420 23.09 -5.75 -10.85
C PHE A 420 23.46 -4.98 -9.58
N ALA A 421 22.47 -4.53 -8.83
CA ALA A 421 22.69 -3.77 -7.59
C ALA A 421 23.59 -4.48 -6.58
N ALA A 422 23.47 -5.78 -6.46
CA ALA A 422 24.24 -6.55 -5.48
C ALA A 422 25.65 -6.94 -5.92
N ARG A 423 25.96 -6.86 -7.21
CA ARG A 423 27.35 -6.99 -7.67
C ARG A 423 28.20 -5.78 -7.21
N ALA A 424 27.59 -4.61 -7.11
CA ALA A 424 28.26 -3.40 -6.64
C ALA A 424 28.51 -3.38 -5.12
N THR A 425 27.76 -4.17 -4.33
CA THR A 425 27.94 -4.26 -2.86
C THR A 425 28.88 -5.37 -2.40
N GLN A 426 29.18 -6.35 -3.27
CA GLN A 426 30.13 -7.44 -2.98
C GLN A 426 31.56 -7.13 -3.44
N ALA A 427 31.78 -6.04 -4.19
CA ALA A 427 33.07 -5.63 -4.72
C ALA A 427 33.88 -4.69 -3.80
N LYS A 428 33.60 -4.69 -2.46
CA LYS A 428 34.41 -3.98 -1.47
C LYS A 428 34.74 -4.88 -0.32
#